data_e7c1c37616ece41b98c13f01f59727d9
#
_entry.id   e7c1c37616ece41b98c13f01f59727d9
#
_cell.length_a   1.000
_cell.length_b   1.000
_cell.length_c   1.000
_cell.angle_alpha   90.00
_cell.angle_beta   90.00
_cell.angle_gamma   90.00
#
_symmetry.space_group_name_H-M   'P 1'
#
loop_
_entity.id
_entity.type
_entity.pdbx_description
1 polymer ?
#
loop_
_entity_poly.entity_id
_entity_poly.type
_entity_poly.pdbx_seq_one_letter_code
_entity_poly.pdbx_strand_id
1 'polypeptide(L)'
;MRYAMFDLEVTVALRDLPLSSEDGGAAILVRRKSVPVAFWMQATNGEGCITATALAQKIAAEAGTRIIAEAIREELAVPAGCAAPSVTIAICTRDRPGGVTRLLNSLFERISSLPRDSPTPDVLVVDNAPSDDRTREVAGRYPTVRYVREPRAGLNFARNRAMKEARGEILAFLDDDVIPDRGWFEGLGAAWSSNCDAAAFTGQVLPLELETDAQIIFEKRGGFRRGFERIRLGPVFPGNSLYPGGAGNFGAGANMAFRTRVLEALGGFDEALDTGADVPGGGDLDIFYRIIRAGYPLVYEPRFMAFHEHRRDMDQLSRQYRRSWGLGFMCYLTKCLWTDPERRVNVARLIVWWFCHHTRDLLGHLKKRLRRQEHIPPSLLIGELWGGVVGLLGGYARSRRRVDEIRRQVP
;
A
#
# COMPACT_ATOMS: atom_id res chain seq x y z
N MET A 1 -3.53 -4.07 -24.36
CA MET A 1 -2.04 -3.96 -24.37
C MET A 1 -1.55 -4.47 -23.03
N ARG A 2 -0.47 -5.25 -22.98
CA ARG A 2 0.13 -5.72 -21.71
C ARG A 2 1.58 -5.28 -21.61
N TYR A 3 2.14 -5.28 -20.39
CA TYR A 3 3.56 -5.05 -20.14
C TYR A 3 4.18 -6.31 -19.55
N ALA A 4 5.26 -6.80 -20.16
CA ALA A 4 6.02 -7.93 -19.63
C ALA A 4 6.71 -7.50 -18.32
N MET A 5 6.61 -8.34 -17.28
CA MET A 5 7.22 -8.10 -15.98
C MET A 5 8.57 -8.79 -15.87
N PHE A 6 9.61 -8.07 -15.49
CA PHE A 6 10.96 -8.60 -15.27
C PHE A 6 11.48 -8.25 -13.88
N ASP A 7 12.10 -9.21 -13.22
CA ASP A 7 12.77 -9.06 -11.92
C ASP A 7 14.26 -9.36 -12.12
N LEU A 8 15.10 -8.32 -12.08
CA LEU A 8 16.51 -8.39 -12.44
C LEU A 8 17.41 -8.27 -11.22
N GLU A 9 18.35 -9.20 -11.09
CA GLU A 9 19.41 -9.14 -10.08
C GLU A 9 20.71 -8.59 -10.72
N VAL A 10 21.24 -7.46 -10.22
CA VAL A 10 22.42 -6.80 -10.82
C VAL A 10 23.74 -7.37 -10.36
N THR A 11 23.74 -8.31 -9.43
CA THR A 11 24.97 -9.01 -9.00
C THR A 11 25.34 -10.21 -9.89
N VAL A 12 24.49 -10.50 -10.88
CA VAL A 12 24.74 -11.49 -11.92
C VAL A 12 24.75 -10.82 -13.30
N ALA A 13 25.33 -11.52 -14.30
CA ALA A 13 25.40 -10.99 -15.65
C ALA A 13 24.00 -10.69 -16.23
N LEU A 14 23.79 -9.48 -16.68
CA LEU A 14 22.56 -9.08 -17.38
C LEU A 14 22.45 -9.82 -18.72
N ARG A 15 21.21 -10.13 -19.08
CA ARG A 15 20.86 -10.77 -20.35
C ARG A 15 19.84 -9.91 -21.09
N ASP A 16 19.74 -10.11 -22.38
CA ASP A 16 18.67 -9.52 -23.18
C ASP A 16 17.31 -9.97 -22.65
N LEU A 17 16.35 -9.05 -22.57
CA LEU A 17 14.98 -9.37 -22.14
C LEU A 17 14.11 -9.57 -23.39
N PRO A 18 13.66 -10.79 -23.67
CA PRO A 18 12.80 -11.04 -24.81
C PRO A 18 11.42 -10.44 -24.58
N LEU A 19 10.83 -9.89 -25.63
CA LEU A 19 9.48 -9.35 -25.65
C LEU A 19 8.69 -10.05 -26.74
N SER A 20 7.45 -10.39 -26.43
CA SER A 20 6.52 -10.94 -27.41
C SER A 20 5.87 -9.83 -28.24
N SER A 21 5.28 -10.21 -29.37
CA SER A 21 4.51 -9.27 -30.21
C SER A 21 3.27 -8.69 -29.52
N GLU A 22 2.82 -9.31 -28.42
CA GLU A 22 1.68 -8.84 -27.61
C GLU A 22 2.09 -7.82 -26.57
N ASP A 23 3.39 -7.69 -26.26
CA ASP A 23 3.91 -6.80 -25.24
C ASP A 23 4.04 -5.39 -25.78
N GLY A 24 3.22 -4.48 -25.28
CA GLY A 24 3.31 -3.05 -25.58
C GLY A 24 4.37 -2.33 -24.75
N GLY A 25 5.04 -3.04 -23.84
CA GLY A 25 6.08 -2.51 -22.99
C GLY A 25 6.64 -3.52 -22.01
N ALA A 26 7.61 -3.07 -21.22
CA ALA A 26 8.21 -3.81 -20.12
C ALA A 26 8.08 -3.03 -18.80
N ALA A 27 7.86 -3.74 -17.72
CA ALA A 27 7.96 -3.25 -16.36
C ALA A 27 9.10 -4.00 -15.67
N ILE A 28 10.09 -3.29 -15.21
CA ILE A 28 11.38 -3.85 -14.79
C ILE A 28 11.64 -3.48 -13.34
N LEU A 29 11.67 -4.48 -12.48
CA LEU A 29 12.15 -4.40 -11.11
C LEU A 29 13.62 -4.76 -11.09
N VAL A 30 14.43 -3.92 -10.46
CA VAL A 30 15.89 -4.14 -10.31
C VAL A 30 16.20 -4.36 -8.86
N ARG A 31 17.02 -5.38 -8.60
CA ARG A 31 17.49 -5.76 -7.27
C ARG A 31 19.00 -5.85 -7.19
N ARG A 32 19.51 -5.62 -6.00
CA ARG A 32 20.87 -5.97 -5.61
C ARG A 32 20.83 -6.89 -4.39
N LYS A 33 21.30 -8.14 -4.51
CA LYS A 33 21.21 -9.18 -3.46
C LYS A 33 19.79 -9.25 -2.85
N SER A 34 18.81 -9.39 -3.72
CA SER A 34 17.39 -9.40 -3.38
C SER A 34 16.77 -8.08 -2.91
N VAL A 35 17.56 -7.05 -2.58
CA VAL A 35 17.07 -5.72 -2.18
C VAL A 35 16.55 -4.96 -3.41
N PRO A 36 15.28 -4.53 -3.45
CA PRO A 36 14.74 -3.74 -4.55
C PRO A 36 15.37 -2.34 -4.55
N VAL A 37 15.90 -1.91 -5.71
CA VAL A 37 16.61 -0.64 -5.86
C VAL A 37 16.00 0.27 -6.94
N ALA A 38 15.21 -0.27 -7.87
CA ALA A 38 14.48 0.52 -8.85
C ALA A 38 13.30 -0.27 -9.44
N PHE A 39 12.32 0.46 -9.94
CA PHE A 39 11.24 -0.06 -10.80
C PHE A 39 10.86 1.01 -11.81
N TRP A 40 10.74 0.64 -13.07
CA TRP A 40 10.23 1.52 -14.12
C TRP A 40 9.41 0.76 -15.15
N MET A 41 8.60 1.49 -15.86
CA MET A 41 7.86 1.02 -17.02
C MET A 41 8.38 1.74 -18.27
N GLN A 42 8.53 1.01 -19.36
CA GLN A 42 8.87 1.58 -20.65
C GLN A 42 8.05 0.92 -21.76
N ALA A 43 7.52 1.74 -22.66
CA ALA A 43 6.88 1.24 -23.87
C ALA A 43 7.93 0.65 -24.81
N THR A 44 7.52 -0.33 -25.62
CA THR A 44 8.32 -0.85 -26.73
C THR A 44 7.85 -0.23 -28.03
N ASN A 45 8.79 0.10 -28.91
CA ASN A 45 8.50 0.62 -30.25
C ASN A 45 8.46 -0.51 -31.30
N GLY A 46 8.01 -1.72 -30.92
CA GLY A 46 8.02 -2.90 -31.77
C GLY A 46 9.35 -3.66 -31.76
N GLU A 47 10.26 -3.31 -30.84
CA GLU A 47 11.50 -4.03 -30.62
C GLU A 47 11.21 -5.40 -29.96
N GLY A 48 11.75 -6.49 -30.51
CA GLY A 48 11.54 -7.84 -29.98
C GLY A 48 12.34 -8.15 -28.71
N CYS A 49 13.22 -7.26 -28.26
CA CYS A 49 13.98 -7.41 -27.02
C CYS A 49 14.51 -6.07 -26.49
N ILE A 50 14.83 -6.04 -25.20
CA ILE A 50 15.62 -4.99 -24.57
C ILE A 50 17.01 -5.55 -24.34
N THR A 51 18.03 -4.96 -24.97
CA THR A 51 19.39 -5.50 -24.90
C THR A 51 20.02 -5.31 -23.53
N ALA A 52 20.91 -6.23 -23.11
CA ALA A 52 21.66 -6.12 -21.87
C ALA A 52 22.45 -4.81 -21.75
N THR A 53 22.97 -4.30 -22.87
CA THR A 53 23.68 -3.01 -22.92
C THR A 53 22.74 -1.84 -22.58
N ALA A 54 21.55 -1.79 -23.19
CA ALA A 54 20.56 -0.74 -22.90
C ALA A 54 20.08 -0.82 -21.44
N LEU A 55 19.88 -2.06 -20.93
CA LEU A 55 19.55 -2.30 -19.52
C LEU A 55 20.64 -1.77 -18.59
N ALA A 56 21.91 -2.12 -18.85
CA ALA A 56 23.04 -1.67 -18.02
C ALA A 56 23.13 -0.12 -17.95
N GLN A 57 22.98 0.54 -19.09
CA GLN A 57 22.98 2.01 -19.14
C GLN A 57 21.83 2.60 -18.32
N LYS A 58 20.62 2.05 -18.47
CA LYS A 58 19.45 2.54 -17.75
C LYS A 58 19.53 2.24 -16.26
N ILE A 59 19.99 1.06 -15.87
CA ILE A 59 20.21 0.70 -14.45
C ILE A 59 21.24 1.67 -13.83
N ALA A 60 22.34 1.95 -14.50
CA ALA A 60 23.34 2.90 -14.02
C ALA A 60 22.74 4.29 -13.79
N ALA A 61 21.92 4.78 -14.72
CA ALA A 61 21.28 6.08 -14.63
C ALA A 61 20.20 6.16 -13.54
N GLU A 62 19.33 5.16 -13.47
CA GLU A 62 18.14 5.19 -12.61
C GLU A 62 18.39 4.64 -11.18
N ALA A 63 19.33 3.71 -11.02
CA ALA A 63 19.57 2.96 -9.79
C ALA A 63 21.00 3.03 -9.26
N GLY A 64 21.97 3.55 -10.03
CA GLY A 64 23.40 3.47 -9.72
C GLY A 64 23.74 3.98 -8.32
N THR A 65 23.25 5.15 -7.94
CA THR A 65 23.46 5.70 -6.59
C THR A 65 22.92 4.80 -5.48
N ARG A 66 21.74 4.20 -5.69
CA ARG A 66 21.11 3.30 -4.70
C ARG A 66 21.85 1.98 -4.60
N ILE A 67 22.30 1.43 -5.74
CA ILE A 67 23.14 0.21 -5.77
C ILE A 67 24.41 0.42 -4.95
N ILE A 68 25.11 1.56 -5.13
CA ILE A 68 26.31 1.91 -4.36
C ILE A 68 25.96 2.09 -2.87
N ALA A 69 24.88 2.80 -2.54
CA ALA A 69 24.46 3.00 -1.17
C ALA A 69 24.14 1.68 -0.46
N GLU A 70 23.46 0.73 -1.14
CA GLU A 70 23.20 -0.59 -0.56
C GLU A 70 24.49 -1.42 -0.40
N ALA A 71 25.46 -1.32 -1.33
CA ALA A 71 26.76 -1.95 -1.19
C ALA A 71 27.52 -1.45 0.05
N ILE A 72 27.55 -0.14 0.24
CA ILE A 72 28.20 0.49 1.40
C ILE A 72 27.50 0.08 2.71
N ARG A 73 26.15 0.07 2.74
CA ARG A 73 25.40 -0.34 3.94
C ARG A 73 25.68 -1.78 4.35
N GLU A 74 25.82 -2.66 3.37
CA GLU A 74 26.17 -4.07 3.62
C GLU A 74 27.55 -4.21 4.26
N GLU A 75 28.53 -3.45 3.80
CA GLU A 75 29.89 -3.46 4.35
C GLU A 75 30.00 -2.81 5.74
N LEU A 76 29.20 -1.76 5.99
CA LEU A 76 29.24 -1.04 7.27
C LEU A 76 28.62 -1.82 8.44
N ALA A 77 27.89 -2.89 8.20
CA ALA A 77 27.33 -3.85 9.16
C ALA A 77 27.00 -3.25 10.55
N VAL A 78 26.02 -2.33 10.59
CA VAL A 78 25.57 -1.74 11.86
C VAL A 78 24.81 -2.80 12.67
N PRO A 79 25.16 -3.05 13.94
CA PRO A 79 24.44 -4.00 14.79
C PRO A 79 22.95 -3.63 14.91
N ALA A 80 22.09 -4.64 15.05
CA ALA A 80 20.67 -4.42 15.29
C ALA A 80 20.46 -3.63 16.58
N GLY A 81 19.67 -2.56 16.53
CA GLY A 81 19.38 -1.71 17.69
C GLY A 81 18.42 -2.34 18.69
N CYS A 82 17.60 -3.30 18.26
CA CYS A 82 16.63 -4.02 19.09
C CYS A 82 16.43 -5.46 18.61
N ALA A 83 16.00 -6.33 19.53
CA ALA A 83 15.69 -7.72 19.22
C ALA A 83 14.56 -7.83 18.19
N ALA A 84 14.55 -8.95 17.44
CA ALA A 84 13.46 -9.24 16.50
C ALA A 84 12.11 -9.30 17.22
N PRO A 85 11.07 -8.61 16.72
CA PRO A 85 9.78 -8.59 17.37
C PRO A 85 9.00 -9.87 17.07
N SER A 86 8.10 -10.26 17.96
CA SER A 86 7.03 -11.18 17.59
C SER A 86 6.03 -10.48 16.66
N VAL A 87 5.57 -11.19 15.62
CA VAL A 87 4.71 -10.61 14.58
C VAL A 87 3.40 -11.39 14.47
N THR A 88 2.26 -10.71 14.54
CA THR A 88 0.97 -11.21 14.04
C THR A 88 0.74 -10.63 12.64
N ILE A 89 0.49 -11.50 11.66
CA ILE A 89 0.13 -11.11 10.29
C ILE A 89 -1.37 -11.28 10.13
N ALA A 90 -2.09 -10.18 9.98
CA ALA A 90 -3.54 -10.15 9.84
C ALA A 90 -3.95 -9.99 8.37
N ILE A 91 -4.80 -10.89 7.91
CA ILE A 91 -5.43 -10.89 6.59
C ILE A 91 -6.92 -10.61 6.80
N CYS A 92 -7.35 -9.38 6.51
CA CYS A 92 -8.75 -8.99 6.58
C CYS A 92 -9.37 -9.21 5.21
N THR A 93 -10.40 -10.05 5.13
CA THR A 93 -11.00 -10.45 3.85
C THR A 93 -12.51 -10.48 3.93
N ARG A 94 -13.17 -10.43 2.78
CA ARG A 94 -14.61 -10.64 2.65
C ARG A 94 -14.94 -11.30 1.31
N ASP A 95 -15.52 -12.50 1.35
CA ASP A 95 -16.03 -13.24 0.18
C ASP A 95 -14.98 -13.42 -0.95
N ARG A 96 -13.66 -13.55 -0.58
CA ARG A 96 -12.54 -13.70 -1.52
C ARG A 96 -11.63 -14.90 -1.21
N PRO A 97 -12.18 -16.13 -1.12
CA PRO A 97 -11.41 -17.32 -0.72
C PRO A 97 -10.21 -17.60 -1.66
N GLY A 98 -10.33 -17.27 -2.96
CA GLY A 98 -9.24 -17.43 -3.92
C GLY A 98 -8.06 -16.49 -3.65
N GLY A 99 -8.31 -15.23 -3.27
CA GLY A 99 -7.28 -14.28 -2.88
C GLY A 99 -6.56 -14.74 -1.61
N VAL A 100 -7.33 -15.12 -0.59
CA VAL A 100 -6.78 -15.69 0.67
C VAL A 100 -5.90 -16.92 0.40
N THR A 101 -6.33 -17.83 -0.50
CA THR A 101 -5.54 -19.01 -0.86
C THR A 101 -4.19 -18.61 -1.47
N ARG A 102 -4.17 -17.68 -2.43
CA ARG A 102 -2.93 -17.22 -3.06
C ARG A 102 -1.99 -16.56 -2.06
N LEU A 103 -2.54 -15.68 -1.22
CA LEU A 103 -1.75 -15.00 -0.19
C LEU A 103 -1.19 -15.99 0.83
N LEU A 104 -1.98 -16.92 1.36
CA LEU A 104 -1.52 -17.91 2.33
C LEU A 104 -0.43 -18.83 1.74
N ASN A 105 -0.61 -19.32 0.51
CA ASN A 105 0.43 -20.12 -0.16
C ASN A 105 1.75 -19.36 -0.23
N SER A 106 1.74 -18.13 -0.74
CA SER A 106 2.94 -17.30 -0.84
C SER A 106 3.53 -16.98 0.54
N LEU A 107 2.69 -16.63 1.52
CA LEU A 107 3.14 -16.30 2.86
C LEU A 107 3.84 -17.48 3.54
N PHE A 108 3.27 -18.69 3.44
CA PHE A 108 3.88 -19.89 4.02
C PHE A 108 5.16 -20.30 3.30
N GLU A 109 5.27 -20.07 2.01
CA GLU A 109 6.56 -20.20 1.28
C GLU A 109 7.61 -19.26 1.89
N ARG A 110 7.26 -17.99 2.19
CA ARG A 110 8.19 -17.05 2.82
C ARG A 110 8.52 -17.45 4.27
N ILE A 111 7.53 -17.89 5.04
CA ILE A 111 7.74 -18.36 6.42
C ILE A 111 8.68 -19.58 6.43
N SER A 112 8.51 -20.52 5.50
CA SER A 112 9.38 -21.71 5.42
C SER A 112 10.83 -21.41 5.05
N SER A 113 11.09 -20.24 4.44
CA SER A 113 12.44 -19.78 4.09
C SER A 113 13.13 -18.98 5.21
N LEU A 114 12.44 -18.67 6.30
CA LEU A 114 13.04 -18.00 7.45
C LEU A 114 14.12 -18.85 8.13
N PRO A 115 15.16 -18.23 8.71
CA PRO A 115 16.12 -18.92 9.56
C PRO A 115 15.42 -19.70 10.67
N ARG A 116 15.95 -20.87 11.05
CA ARG A 116 15.34 -21.76 12.06
C ARG A 116 15.14 -21.11 13.41
N ASP A 117 16.00 -20.16 13.78
CA ASP A 117 15.96 -19.43 15.05
C ASP A 117 15.05 -18.18 15.01
N SER A 118 14.42 -17.92 13.86
CA SER A 118 13.47 -16.78 13.73
C SER A 118 12.17 -17.11 14.46
N PRO A 119 11.58 -16.12 15.19
CA PRO A 119 10.24 -16.28 15.75
C PRO A 119 9.23 -16.60 14.65
N THR A 120 8.48 -17.69 14.83
CA THR A 120 7.41 -18.05 13.88
C THR A 120 6.28 -17.01 13.95
N PRO A 121 5.90 -16.38 12.83
CA PRO A 121 4.80 -15.42 12.83
C PRO A 121 3.45 -16.08 13.14
N ASP A 122 2.61 -15.38 13.89
CA ASP A 122 1.21 -15.74 14.11
C ASP A 122 0.38 -15.25 12.92
N VAL A 123 -0.28 -16.15 12.18
CA VAL A 123 -1.09 -15.80 11.01
C VAL A 123 -2.58 -15.82 11.38
N LEU A 124 -3.26 -14.71 11.17
CA LEU A 124 -4.64 -14.47 11.52
C LEU A 124 -5.47 -14.09 10.30
N VAL A 125 -6.47 -14.87 9.96
CA VAL A 125 -7.49 -14.52 8.97
C VAL A 125 -8.71 -13.97 9.70
N VAL A 126 -9.08 -12.71 9.38
CA VAL A 126 -10.33 -12.09 9.88
C VAL A 126 -11.31 -11.99 8.72
N ASP A 127 -12.37 -12.79 8.81
CA ASP A 127 -13.42 -12.90 7.79
C ASP A 127 -14.56 -11.93 8.11
N ASN A 128 -14.66 -10.86 7.30
CA ASN A 128 -15.51 -9.72 7.56
C ASN A 128 -16.91 -9.88 6.97
N ALA A 129 -17.91 -10.11 7.82
CA ALA A 129 -19.31 -10.28 7.44
C ALA A 129 -19.45 -11.22 6.21
N PRO A 130 -18.91 -12.45 6.28
CA PRO A 130 -18.88 -13.36 5.15
C PRO A 130 -20.29 -13.83 4.77
N SER A 131 -20.51 -14.02 3.48
CA SER A 131 -21.77 -14.55 2.93
C SER A 131 -21.85 -16.08 3.02
N ASP A 132 -20.70 -16.78 3.15
CA ASP A 132 -20.59 -18.24 3.24
C ASP A 132 -19.32 -18.65 4.04
N ASP A 133 -19.07 -19.97 4.15
CA ASP A 133 -17.95 -20.51 4.91
C ASP A 133 -16.69 -20.83 4.06
N ARG A 134 -16.65 -20.49 2.78
CA ARG A 134 -15.51 -20.83 1.90
C ARG A 134 -14.17 -20.28 2.38
N THR A 135 -14.14 -19.07 2.93
CA THR A 135 -12.92 -18.50 3.53
C THR A 135 -12.46 -19.29 4.76
N ARG A 136 -13.40 -19.74 5.60
CA ARG A 136 -13.12 -20.60 6.75
C ARG A 136 -12.53 -21.94 6.32
N GLU A 137 -13.09 -22.55 5.28
CA GLU A 137 -12.57 -23.82 4.72
C GLU A 137 -11.15 -23.66 4.18
N VAL A 138 -10.84 -22.53 3.51
CA VAL A 138 -9.49 -22.21 3.06
C VAL A 138 -8.54 -22.08 4.24
N ALA A 139 -8.88 -21.28 5.25
CA ALA A 139 -8.05 -21.10 6.45
C ALA A 139 -7.80 -22.44 7.18
N GLY A 140 -8.82 -23.31 7.25
CA GLY A 140 -8.73 -24.64 7.88
C GLY A 140 -7.74 -25.62 7.22
N ARG A 141 -7.28 -25.35 6.00
CA ARG A 141 -6.24 -26.14 5.34
C ARG A 141 -4.83 -25.86 5.87
N TYR A 142 -4.66 -24.80 6.65
CA TYR A 142 -3.38 -24.37 7.21
C TYR A 142 -3.46 -24.48 8.75
N PRO A 143 -2.90 -25.53 9.37
CA PRO A 143 -3.10 -25.85 10.79
C PRO A 143 -2.67 -24.74 11.77
N THR A 144 -1.73 -23.87 11.35
CA THR A 144 -1.21 -22.78 12.18
C THR A 144 -1.94 -21.45 11.96
N VAL A 145 -2.89 -21.38 11.01
CA VAL A 145 -3.68 -20.19 10.74
C VAL A 145 -4.83 -20.10 11.73
N ARG A 146 -4.91 -18.98 12.41
CA ARG A 146 -6.08 -18.65 13.22
C ARG A 146 -7.15 -18.00 12.35
N TYR A 147 -8.39 -18.45 12.51
CA TYR A 147 -9.55 -17.89 11.82
C TYR A 147 -10.49 -17.22 12.81
N VAL A 148 -10.91 -16.02 12.52
CA VAL A 148 -11.87 -15.26 13.32
C VAL A 148 -12.90 -14.61 12.39
N ARG A 149 -14.17 -14.65 12.77
CA ARG A 149 -15.25 -13.97 12.07
C ARG A 149 -15.54 -12.63 12.73
N GLU A 150 -15.61 -11.55 11.92
CA GLU A 150 -16.12 -10.25 12.33
C GLU A 150 -17.46 -10.02 11.64
N PRO A 151 -18.58 -10.05 12.38
CA PRO A 151 -19.91 -9.98 11.77
C PRO A 151 -20.30 -8.59 11.27
N ARG A 152 -19.67 -7.52 11.77
CA ARG A 152 -19.93 -6.14 11.35
C ARG A 152 -19.24 -5.85 10.03
N ALA A 153 -20.02 -5.48 9.01
CA ALA A 153 -19.49 -5.21 7.67
C ALA A 153 -18.66 -3.92 7.61
N GLY A 154 -17.39 -4.02 7.20
CA GLY A 154 -16.46 -2.92 7.01
C GLY A 154 -15.02 -3.34 7.32
N LEU A 155 -14.07 -2.94 6.45
CA LEU A 155 -12.67 -3.37 6.57
C LEU A 155 -12.06 -2.94 7.92
N ASN A 156 -12.36 -1.73 8.39
CA ASN A 156 -11.80 -1.26 9.66
C ASN A 156 -12.45 -1.94 10.89
N PHE A 157 -13.65 -2.51 10.80
CA PHE A 157 -14.15 -3.44 11.81
C PHE A 157 -13.28 -4.70 11.88
N ALA A 158 -12.93 -5.25 10.71
CA ALA A 158 -12.04 -6.42 10.64
C ALA A 158 -10.63 -6.10 11.14
N ARG A 159 -10.06 -4.94 10.78
CA ARG A 159 -8.76 -4.48 11.28
C ARG A 159 -8.76 -4.28 12.79
N ASN A 160 -9.83 -3.71 13.34
CA ASN A 160 -9.99 -3.55 14.80
C ASN A 160 -10.20 -4.90 15.50
N ARG A 161 -10.87 -5.85 14.84
CA ARG A 161 -10.93 -7.23 15.35
C ARG A 161 -9.55 -7.89 15.33
N ALA A 162 -8.79 -7.74 14.25
CA ALA A 162 -7.42 -8.23 14.18
C ALA A 162 -6.53 -7.65 15.29
N MET A 163 -6.66 -6.35 15.58
CA MET A 163 -5.94 -5.69 16.67
C MET A 163 -6.24 -6.33 18.03
N LYS A 164 -7.52 -6.66 18.31
CA LYS A 164 -7.90 -7.32 19.56
C LYS A 164 -7.42 -8.76 19.67
N GLU A 165 -7.23 -9.42 18.54
CA GLU A 165 -6.78 -10.82 18.46
C GLU A 165 -5.25 -10.94 18.32
N ALA A 166 -4.54 -9.83 18.10
CA ALA A 166 -3.11 -9.82 17.89
C ALA A 166 -2.34 -10.34 19.11
N ARG A 167 -1.33 -11.18 18.87
CA ARG A 167 -0.45 -11.76 19.89
C ARG A 167 0.96 -11.22 19.79
N GLY A 168 1.33 -10.69 18.61
CA GLY A 168 2.65 -10.14 18.33
C GLY A 168 2.85 -8.73 18.86
N GLU A 169 4.09 -8.37 19.14
CA GLU A 169 4.48 -6.98 19.41
C GLU A 169 4.20 -6.07 18.21
N ILE A 170 4.32 -6.66 17.02
CA ILE A 170 3.95 -6.04 15.75
C ILE A 170 2.70 -6.72 15.19
N LEU A 171 1.73 -5.91 14.78
CA LEU A 171 0.58 -6.31 13.98
C LEU A 171 0.80 -5.82 12.55
N ALA A 172 1.06 -6.74 11.63
CA ALA A 172 1.20 -6.46 10.21
C ALA A 172 -0.10 -6.80 9.47
N PHE A 173 -0.50 -5.94 8.54
CA PHE A 173 -1.66 -6.15 7.68
C PHE A 173 -1.22 -6.40 6.25
N LEU A 174 -1.79 -7.42 5.63
CA LEU A 174 -1.73 -7.71 4.21
C LEU A 174 -3.15 -7.85 3.67
N ASP A 175 -3.48 -7.11 2.61
CA ASP A 175 -4.76 -7.27 1.92
C ASP A 175 -4.80 -8.60 1.15
N ASP A 176 -5.98 -9.17 0.93
CA ASP A 176 -6.17 -10.47 0.29
C ASP A 176 -5.86 -10.52 -1.23
N ASP A 177 -5.49 -9.36 -1.81
CA ASP A 177 -5.05 -9.20 -3.19
C ASP A 177 -3.56 -8.81 -3.30
N VAL A 178 -2.76 -9.11 -2.26
CA VAL A 178 -1.31 -8.93 -2.29
C VAL A 178 -0.55 -10.25 -2.17
N ILE A 179 0.70 -10.23 -2.62
CA ILE A 179 1.69 -11.29 -2.43
C ILE A 179 2.93 -10.66 -1.80
N PRO A 180 3.37 -11.10 -0.60
CA PRO A 180 4.59 -10.60 0.03
C PRO A 180 5.81 -10.97 -0.80
N ASP A 181 6.72 -10.02 -0.96
CA ASP A 181 8.00 -10.26 -1.62
C ASP A 181 8.87 -11.27 -0.84
N ARG A 182 9.87 -11.83 -1.53
CA ARG A 182 10.85 -12.74 -0.90
C ARG A 182 11.63 -12.08 0.25
N GLY A 183 11.85 -10.75 0.20
CA GLY A 183 12.52 -9.97 1.23
C GLY A 183 11.58 -9.28 2.22
N TRP A 184 10.31 -9.67 2.29
CA TRP A 184 9.30 -8.99 3.10
C TRP A 184 9.63 -9.02 4.60
N PHE A 185 10.01 -10.18 5.15
CA PHE A 185 10.36 -10.33 6.56
C PHE A 185 11.66 -9.61 6.92
N GLU A 186 12.67 -9.72 6.07
CA GLU A 186 13.94 -9.03 6.23
C GLU A 186 13.76 -7.51 6.18
N GLY A 187 12.86 -7.03 5.30
CA GLY A 187 12.49 -5.62 5.21
C GLY A 187 11.85 -5.10 6.49
N LEU A 188 10.84 -5.81 7.01
CA LEU A 188 10.19 -5.46 8.27
C LEU A 188 11.18 -5.52 9.45
N GLY A 189 11.98 -6.59 9.53
CA GLY A 189 13.00 -6.75 10.55
C GLY A 189 14.05 -5.63 10.56
N ALA A 190 14.49 -5.22 9.36
CA ALA A 190 15.44 -4.10 9.22
C ALA A 190 14.82 -2.75 9.56
N ALA A 191 13.57 -2.50 9.16
CA ALA A 191 12.85 -1.30 9.55
C ALA A 191 12.72 -1.20 11.07
N TRP A 192 12.34 -2.29 11.72
CA TRP A 192 12.21 -2.40 13.16
C TRP A 192 13.54 -2.21 13.87
N SER A 193 14.57 -3.00 13.54
CA SER A 193 15.85 -3.01 14.25
C SER A 193 16.60 -1.67 14.18
N SER A 194 16.39 -0.92 13.09
CA SER A 194 16.99 0.41 12.92
C SER A 194 16.15 1.55 13.52
N ASN A 195 14.91 1.27 13.98
CA ASN A 195 13.98 2.29 14.47
C ASN A 195 13.14 1.76 15.64
N CYS A 196 13.79 1.47 16.75
CA CYS A 196 13.16 0.85 17.93
C CYS A 196 12.04 1.67 18.58
N ASP A 197 11.97 2.96 18.29
CA ASP A 197 10.95 3.90 18.77
C ASP A 197 9.80 4.13 17.78
N ALA A 198 9.90 3.62 16.54
CA ALA A 198 8.86 3.77 15.55
C ALA A 198 7.61 2.96 15.91
N ALA A 199 6.44 3.52 15.60
CA ALA A 199 5.16 2.89 15.89
C ALA A 199 4.46 2.33 14.63
N ALA A 200 4.86 2.76 13.44
CA ALA A 200 4.31 2.25 12.18
C ALA A 200 5.42 2.01 11.16
N PHE A 201 5.21 1.00 10.34
CA PHE A 201 6.09 0.58 9.25
C PHE A 201 5.24 0.38 8.01
N THR A 202 5.66 0.96 6.90
CA THR A 202 5.05 0.79 5.59
C THR A 202 6.10 0.36 4.60
N GLY A 203 5.68 -0.27 3.51
CA GLY A 203 6.59 -0.77 2.51
C GLY A 203 6.18 -0.46 1.09
N GLN A 204 7.06 -0.79 0.16
CA GLN A 204 6.79 -0.63 -1.26
C GLN A 204 5.67 -1.59 -1.69
N VAL A 205 4.78 -1.09 -2.54
CA VAL A 205 3.76 -1.90 -3.21
C VAL A 205 3.90 -1.72 -4.70
N LEU A 206 4.20 -2.82 -5.39
CA LEU A 206 4.36 -2.87 -6.85
C LEU A 206 3.21 -3.66 -7.48
N PRO A 207 2.97 -3.51 -8.79
CA PRO A 207 1.98 -4.35 -9.49
C PRO A 207 2.40 -5.82 -9.48
N LEU A 208 1.46 -6.72 -9.26
CA LEU A 208 1.66 -8.16 -9.42
C LEU A 208 1.75 -8.52 -10.91
N GLU A 209 0.99 -7.82 -11.73
CA GLU A 209 0.88 -8.01 -13.18
C GLU A 209 0.45 -6.71 -13.86
N LEU A 210 0.70 -6.59 -15.16
CA LEU A 210 0.28 -5.45 -16.00
C LEU A 210 -0.28 -5.95 -17.34
N GLU A 211 -1.39 -6.68 -17.27
CA GLU A 211 -2.00 -7.35 -18.42
C GLU A 211 -3.13 -6.56 -19.06
N THR A 212 -3.65 -5.53 -18.38
CA THR A 212 -4.79 -4.73 -18.87
C THR A 212 -4.46 -3.25 -18.89
N ASP A 213 -5.17 -2.50 -19.72
CA ASP A 213 -5.04 -1.04 -19.81
C ASP A 213 -5.34 -0.36 -18.46
N ALA A 214 -6.29 -0.90 -17.68
CA ALA A 214 -6.62 -0.37 -16.37
C ALA A 214 -5.43 -0.44 -15.41
N GLN A 215 -4.73 -1.58 -15.34
CA GLN A 215 -3.55 -1.79 -14.52
C GLN A 215 -2.40 -0.87 -14.96
N ILE A 216 -2.16 -0.77 -16.27
CA ILE A 216 -1.11 0.07 -16.85
C ILE A 216 -1.38 1.55 -16.59
N ILE A 217 -2.62 2.03 -16.77
CA ILE A 217 -3.00 3.42 -16.50
C ILE A 217 -2.82 3.74 -15.01
N PHE A 218 -3.23 2.83 -14.12
CA PHE A 218 -3.05 2.98 -12.68
C PHE A 218 -1.58 3.15 -12.31
N GLU A 219 -0.70 2.30 -12.82
CA GLU A 219 0.74 2.37 -12.57
C GLU A 219 1.42 3.59 -13.22
N LYS A 220 1.04 3.97 -14.44
CA LYS A 220 1.53 5.19 -15.09
C LYS A 220 1.17 6.45 -14.29
N ARG A 221 0.09 6.41 -13.53
CA ARG A 221 -0.32 7.49 -12.63
C ARG A 221 0.35 7.45 -11.25
N GLY A 222 1.27 6.51 -11.04
CA GLY A 222 2.05 6.35 -9.82
C GLY A 222 1.65 5.16 -8.96
N GLY A 223 0.46 4.58 -9.15
CA GLY A 223 0.02 3.40 -8.41
C GLY A 223 0.09 3.58 -6.90
N PHE A 224 0.54 2.53 -6.22
CA PHE A 224 0.86 2.56 -4.79
C PHE A 224 2.34 2.80 -4.50
N ARG A 225 3.16 3.06 -5.53
CA ARG A 225 4.60 3.22 -5.38
C ARG A 225 4.97 4.48 -4.59
N ARG A 226 5.97 4.36 -3.71
CA ARG A 226 6.50 5.48 -2.92
C ARG A 226 8.01 5.64 -3.06
N GLY A 227 8.61 4.91 -4.03
CA GLY A 227 10.04 4.97 -4.33
C GLY A 227 10.87 3.95 -3.54
N PHE A 228 12.19 4.05 -3.69
CA PHE A 228 13.14 3.08 -3.13
C PHE A 228 14.06 3.71 -2.09
N GLU A 229 13.73 4.91 -1.64
CA GLU A 229 14.44 5.56 -0.51
C GLU A 229 13.76 5.18 0.81
N ARG A 230 14.58 4.89 1.82
CA ARG A 230 14.09 4.72 3.19
C ARG A 230 13.73 6.08 3.76
N ILE A 231 12.54 6.18 4.33
CA ILE A 231 12.04 7.45 4.86
C ILE A 231 11.61 7.22 6.32
N ARG A 232 12.11 8.06 7.21
CA ARG A 232 11.62 8.14 8.58
C ARG A 232 10.83 9.44 8.73
N LEU A 233 9.56 9.31 9.02
CA LEU A 233 8.61 10.40 9.22
C LEU A 233 8.37 10.58 10.72
N GLY A 234 8.79 11.72 11.25
CA GLY A 234 8.61 12.08 12.65
C GLY A 234 7.44 13.08 12.83
N PRO A 235 7.21 13.58 14.05
CA PRO A 235 6.15 14.55 14.34
C PRO A 235 6.37 15.89 13.63
N VAL A 236 7.57 16.19 13.19
CA VAL A 236 7.92 17.40 12.43
C VAL A 236 8.59 17.01 11.14
N PHE A 237 8.15 17.62 10.03
CA PHE A 237 8.79 17.52 8.73
C PHE A 237 9.09 18.93 8.23
N PRO A 238 10.37 19.40 8.34
CA PRO A 238 10.74 20.75 7.99
C PRO A 238 10.35 21.14 6.55
N GLY A 239 9.84 22.34 6.35
CA GLY A 239 9.53 22.88 5.02
C GLY A 239 8.19 22.43 4.42
N ASN A 240 7.45 21.51 5.05
CA ASN A 240 6.14 21.08 4.57
C ASN A 240 5.02 21.45 5.56
N SER A 241 4.35 22.58 5.34
CA SER A 241 3.25 23.05 6.16
C SER A 241 1.98 22.19 6.05
N LEU A 242 1.85 21.35 5.03
CA LEU A 242 0.69 20.46 4.81
C LEU A 242 0.87 19.09 5.50
N TYR A 243 2.07 18.84 6.02
CA TYR A 243 2.38 17.64 6.75
C TYR A 243 1.68 17.62 8.13
N PRO A 244 1.18 16.48 8.62
CA PRO A 244 1.14 15.15 8.00
C PRO A 244 -0.13 14.86 7.20
N GLY A 245 -0.92 15.86 6.81
CA GLY A 245 -2.19 15.70 6.10
C GLY A 245 -2.09 14.90 4.79
N GLY A 246 -0.95 14.96 4.09
CA GLY A 246 -0.66 14.14 2.91
C GLY A 246 -0.26 12.69 3.21
N ALA A 247 -0.92 12.05 4.17
CA ALA A 247 -0.55 10.73 4.69
C ALA A 247 -0.52 9.60 3.64
N GLY A 248 -1.19 9.75 2.50
CA GLY A 248 -1.10 8.83 1.38
C GLY A 248 0.31 8.67 0.79
N ASN A 249 1.22 9.59 1.07
CA ASN A 249 2.62 9.49 0.66
C ASN A 249 3.48 8.63 1.62
N PHE A 250 2.91 8.17 2.74
CA PHE A 250 3.66 7.43 3.77
C PHE A 250 3.61 5.92 3.58
N GLY A 251 2.78 5.42 2.68
CA GLY A 251 2.58 4.02 2.38
C GLY A 251 1.19 3.73 1.86
N ALA A 252 0.82 2.46 1.83
CA ALA A 252 -0.50 1.98 1.41
C ALA A 252 -1.03 0.98 2.44
N GLY A 253 -2.34 1.00 2.68
CA GLY A 253 -3.02 0.08 3.59
C GLY A 253 -2.87 -1.39 3.24
N ALA A 254 -2.51 -1.68 1.99
CA ALA A 254 -2.29 -3.04 1.49
C ALA A 254 -1.03 -3.74 2.07
N ASN A 255 -0.07 -2.96 2.61
CA ASN A 255 1.18 -3.46 3.19
C ASN A 255 1.66 -2.51 4.29
N MET A 256 1.21 -2.71 5.51
CA MET A 256 1.51 -1.86 6.66
C MET A 256 1.64 -2.68 7.94
N ALA A 257 2.43 -2.21 8.88
CA ALA A 257 2.61 -2.85 10.19
C ALA A 257 2.65 -1.79 11.29
N PHE A 258 2.21 -2.17 12.47
CA PHE A 258 2.11 -1.27 13.62
C PHE A 258 2.65 -1.94 14.88
N ARG A 259 3.22 -1.14 15.77
CA ARG A 259 3.41 -1.57 17.15
C ARG A 259 2.04 -1.74 17.80
N THR A 260 1.66 -2.97 18.12
CA THR A 260 0.30 -3.34 18.56
C THR A 260 -0.19 -2.45 19.70
N ARG A 261 0.62 -2.26 20.74
CA ARG A 261 0.28 -1.42 21.91
C ARG A 261 0.00 0.06 21.56
N VAL A 262 0.68 0.60 20.53
CA VAL A 262 0.47 1.99 20.11
C VAL A 262 -0.82 2.11 19.31
N LEU A 263 -1.10 1.14 18.43
CA LEU A 263 -2.35 1.09 17.69
C LEU A 263 -3.56 0.99 18.64
N GLU A 264 -3.46 0.15 19.68
CA GLU A 264 -4.48 0.03 20.74
C GLU A 264 -4.66 1.35 21.52
N ALA A 265 -3.56 1.96 21.96
CA ALA A 265 -3.59 3.24 22.70
C ALA A 265 -4.23 4.38 21.89
N LEU A 266 -4.11 4.34 20.57
CA LEU A 266 -4.76 5.28 19.65
C LEU A 266 -6.23 4.90 19.35
N GLY A 267 -6.75 3.81 19.90
CA GLY A 267 -8.13 3.36 19.69
C GLY A 267 -8.39 2.65 18.37
N GLY A 268 -7.33 2.17 17.67
CA GLY A 268 -7.45 1.43 16.42
C GLY A 268 -7.85 2.29 15.23
N PHE A 269 -8.48 1.65 14.25
CA PHE A 269 -8.95 2.28 13.00
C PHE A 269 -10.34 2.89 13.16
N ASP A 270 -10.60 3.98 12.45
CA ASP A 270 -11.93 4.58 12.38
C ASP A 270 -12.82 3.80 11.39
N GLU A 271 -13.83 3.11 11.90
CA GLU A 271 -14.73 2.28 11.07
C GLU A 271 -15.57 3.10 10.07
N ALA A 272 -15.62 4.42 10.21
CA ALA A 272 -16.27 5.29 9.24
C ALA A 272 -15.42 5.61 8.00
N LEU A 273 -14.13 5.22 7.99
CA LEU A 273 -13.18 5.42 6.88
C LEU A 273 -12.72 4.06 6.35
N ASP A 274 -13.50 3.43 5.43
CA ASP A 274 -13.28 2.04 5.16
C ASP A 274 -13.91 1.56 3.84
N THR A 275 -13.33 0.48 3.26
CA THR A 275 -13.90 -0.27 2.14
C THR A 275 -15.08 -1.10 2.63
N GLY A 276 -16.26 -0.93 2.06
CA GLY A 276 -17.50 -1.62 2.45
C GLY A 276 -18.47 -0.75 3.26
N ALA A 277 -18.03 0.41 3.74
CA ALA A 277 -18.88 1.46 4.28
C ALA A 277 -19.30 2.46 3.17
N ASP A 278 -20.05 3.52 3.54
CA ASP A 278 -20.38 4.61 2.62
C ASP A 278 -19.14 5.34 2.10
N VAL A 279 -18.06 5.29 2.87
CA VAL A 279 -16.74 5.84 2.55
C VAL A 279 -15.72 4.71 2.40
N PRO A 280 -15.41 4.25 1.19
CA PRO A 280 -14.49 3.14 0.95
C PRO A 280 -13.04 3.62 0.79
N GLY A 281 -12.41 4.07 1.86
CA GLY A 281 -11.00 4.47 1.87
C GLY A 281 -10.70 5.54 2.92
N GLY A 282 -9.41 5.81 3.13
CA GLY A 282 -8.91 6.81 4.05
C GLY A 282 -8.62 6.30 5.47
N GLY A 283 -8.92 5.04 5.78
CA GLY A 283 -8.65 4.45 7.09
C GLY A 283 -7.16 4.31 7.39
N ASP A 284 -6.36 3.95 6.40
CA ASP A 284 -4.90 3.91 6.46
C ASP A 284 -4.30 5.32 6.61
N LEU A 285 -4.82 6.29 5.85
CA LEU A 285 -4.39 7.68 5.95
C LEU A 285 -4.63 8.25 7.35
N ASP A 286 -5.78 7.96 7.92
CA ASP A 286 -6.16 8.40 9.25
C ASP A 286 -5.24 7.84 10.34
N ILE A 287 -4.96 6.55 10.32
CA ILE A 287 -4.09 5.97 11.33
C ILE A 287 -2.65 6.45 11.20
N PHE A 288 -2.12 6.62 9.98
CA PHE A 288 -0.80 7.22 9.77
C PHE A 288 -0.74 8.66 10.28
N TYR A 289 -1.77 9.46 9.99
CA TYR A 289 -1.88 10.81 10.52
C TYR A 289 -1.87 10.83 12.05
N ARG A 290 -2.71 10.01 12.70
CA ARG A 290 -2.83 9.97 14.17
C ARG A 290 -1.56 9.48 14.85
N ILE A 291 -0.84 8.53 14.28
CA ILE A 291 0.45 8.05 14.80
C ILE A 291 1.46 9.20 14.85
N ILE A 292 1.60 9.94 13.75
CA ILE A 292 2.52 11.07 13.66
C ILE A 292 2.09 12.20 14.60
N ARG A 293 0.78 12.50 14.67
CA ARG A 293 0.25 13.52 15.58
C ARG A 293 0.43 13.16 17.06
N ALA A 294 0.45 11.88 17.39
CA ALA A 294 0.74 11.38 18.73
C ALA A 294 2.25 11.40 19.08
N GLY A 295 3.11 11.87 18.16
CA GLY A 295 4.54 12.00 18.39
C GLY A 295 5.37 10.76 18.03
N TYR A 296 4.75 9.71 17.47
CA TYR A 296 5.47 8.50 17.08
C TYR A 296 5.98 8.57 15.65
N PRO A 297 7.21 8.08 15.38
CA PRO A 297 7.70 7.94 14.02
C PRO A 297 6.98 6.85 13.24
N LEU A 298 6.82 7.08 11.92
CA LEU A 298 6.46 6.12 10.89
C LEU A 298 7.67 5.92 9.98
N VAL A 299 7.98 4.67 9.65
CA VAL A 299 9.11 4.30 8.78
C VAL A 299 8.61 3.66 7.50
N TYR A 300 9.02 4.20 6.37
CA TYR A 300 8.87 3.57 5.07
C TYR A 300 10.16 2.83 4.71
N GLU A 301 10.08 1.52 4.51
CA GLU A 301 11.19 0.64 4.13
C GLU A 301 10.88 -0.04 2.79
N PRO A 302 11.57 0.27 1.69
CA PRO A 302 11.30 -0.33 0.38
C PRO A 302 11.45 -1.85 0.32
N ARG A 303 12.29 -2.45 1.19
CA ARG A 303 12.47 -3.91 1.25
C ARG A 303 11.27 -4.62 1.88
N PHE A 304 10.51 -3.94 2.72
CA PHE A 304 9.21 -4.40 3.21
C PHE A 304 8.19 -4.32 2.09
N MET A 305 8.37 -5.12 1.05
CA MET A 305 7.68 -4.98 -0.23
C MET A 305 6.61 -6.07 -0.44
N ALA A 306 5.52 -5.68 -1.10
CA ALA A 306 4.49 -6.59 -1.57
C ALA A 306 4.09 -6.27 -3.02
N PHE A 307 3.56 -7.27 -3.71
CA PHE A 307 2.96 -7.15 -5.03
C PHE A 307 1.44 -7.14 -4.90
N HIS A 308 0.77 -6.21 -5.55
CA HIS A 308 -0.68 -6.03 -5.46
C HIS A 308 -1.35 -6.29 -6.82
N GLU A 309 -2.42 -7.09 -6.81
CA GLU A 309 -3.28 -7.30 -7.98
C GLU A 309 -4.16 -6.06 -8.19
N HIS A 310 -3.76 -5.20 -9.13
CA HIS A 310 -4.54 -4.01 -9.47
C HIS A 310 -5.85 -4.34 -10.17
N ARG A 311 -6.79 -3.41 -10.15
CA ARG A 311 -8.08 -3.56 -10.83
C ARG A 311 -7.85 -3.78 -12.33
N ARG A 312 -8.38 -4.88 -12.86
CA ARG A 312 -8.21 -5.27 -14.27
C ARG A 312 -9.17 -4.55 -15.21
N ASP A 313 -10.24 -3.98 -14.67
CA ASP A 313 -11.36 -3.40 -15.38
C ASP A 313 -11.40 -1.87 -15.20
N MET A 314 -11.67 -1.11 -16.30
CA MET A 314 -11.71 0.35 -16.30
C MET A 314 -12.85 0.92 -15.44
N ASP A 315 -13.97 0.21 -15.32
CA ASP A 315 -15.10 0.65 -14.49
C ASP A 315 -14.77 0.48 -13.01
N GLN A 316 -14.06 -0.60 -12.64
CA GLN A 316 -13.56 -0.80 -11.29
C GLN A 316 -12.52 0.26 -10.94
N LEU A 317 -11.60 0.56 -11.85
CA LEU A 317 -10.60 1.61 -11.68
C LEU A 317 -11.27 2.98 -11.52
N SER A 318 -12.25 3.30 -12.35
CA SER A 318 -13.02 4.56 -12.26
C SER A 318 -13.75 4.69 -10.91
N ARG A 319 -14.35 3.59 -10.43
CA ARG A 319 -14.95 3.55 -9.08
C ARG A 319 -13.91 3.77 -7.98
N GLN A 320 -12.71 3.20 -8.09
CA GLN A 320 -11.62 3.38 -7.14
C GLN A 320 -11.19 4.85 -7.06
N TYR A 321 -10.96 5.51 -8.21
CA TYR A 321 -10.61 6.94 -8.26
C TYR A 321 -11.69 7.81 -7.63
N ARG A 322 -12.95 7.62 -8.03
CA ARG A 322 -14.05 8.43 -7.52
C ARG A 322 -14.32 8.20 -6.04
N ARG A 323 -14.36 6.95 -5.58
CA ARG A 323 -14.81 6.60 -4.23
C ARG A 323 -13.66 6.55 -3.23
N SER A 324 -12.60 5.82 -3.51
CA SER A 324 -11.51 5.66 -2.53
C SER A 324 -10.59 6.87 -2.51
N TRP A 325 -10.16 7.34 -3.68
CA TRP A 325 -9.19 8.41 -3.78
C TRP A 325 -9.81 9.80 -3.70
N GLY A 326 -10.94 10.05 -4.31
CA GLY A 326 -11.65 11.33 -4.20
C GLY A 326 -12.43 11.44 -2.89
N LEU A 327 -13.50 10.63 -2.76
CA LEU A 327 -14.42 10.69 -1.63
C LEU A 327 -13.74 10.27 -0.32
N GLY A 328 -13.03 9.15 -0.30
CA GLY A 328 -12.34 8.64 0.90
C GLY A 328 -11.31 9.62 1.43
N PHE A 329 -10.47 10.20 0.55
CA PHE A 329 -9.49 11.20 0.93
C PHE A 329 -10.12 12.45 1.56
N MET A 330 -11.19 12.97 0.95
CA MET A 330 -11.87 14.16 1.51
C MET A 330 -12.62 13.86 2.80
N CYS A 331 -13.17 12.66 2.98
CA CYS A 331 -13.76 12.26 4.25
C CYS A 331 -12.72 12.16 5.35
N TYR A 332 -11.52 11.63 5.05
CA TYR A 332 -10.39 11.63 5.96
C TYR A 332 -9.99 13.08 6.36
N LEU A 333 -9.85 13.99 5.39
CA LEU A 333 -9.53 15.39 5.69
C LEU A 333 -10.65 16.08 6.48
N THR A 334 -11.93 15.78 6.20
CA THR A 334 -13.07 16.26 6.98
C THR A 334 -12.98 15.80 8.44
N LYS A 335 -12.63 14.54 8.67
CA LYS A 335 -12.36 14.02 10.02
C LYS A 335 -11.24 14.81 10.69
N CYS A 336 -10.11 15.03 10.02
CA CYS A 336 -9.00 15.82 10.56
C CYS A 336 -9.44 17.25 10.96
N LEU A 337 -10.25 17.91 10.12
CA LEU A 337 -10.82 19.23 10.45
C LEU A 337 -11.67 19.22 11.73
N TRP A 338 -12.38 18.13 12.00
CA TRP A 338 -13.24 18.01 13.19
C TRP A 338 -12.47 17.65 14.45
N THR A 339 -11.46 16.79 14.32
CA THR A 339 -10.79 16.16 15.47
C THR A 339 -9.43 16.79 15.84
N ASP A 340 -8.83 17.59 14.96
CA ASP A 340 -7.54 18.25 15.20
C ASP A 340 -7.62 19.78 15.01
N PRO A 341 -8.05 20.52 16.05
CA PRO A 341 -8.17 21.97 15.98
C PRO A 341 -6.88 22.70 15.63
N GLU A 342 -5.73 22.18 16.08
CA GLU A 342 -4.42 22.81 15.85
C GLU A 342 -4.00 22.78 14.37
N ARG A 343 -4.50 21.81 13.60
CA ARG A 343 -4.15 21.61 12.19
C ARG A 343 -5.23 22.03 11.20
N ARG A 344 -6.36 22.58 11.67
CA ARG A 344 -7.50 22.95 10.78
C ARG A 344 -7.08 23.81 9.59
N VAL A 345 -6.26 24.83 9.82
CA VAL A 345 -5.79 25.73 8.75
C VAL A 345 -4.94 24.97 7.74
N ASN A 346 -4.04 24.10 8.20
CA ASN A 346 -3.18 23.30 7.33
C ASN A 346 -4.00 22.30 6.52
N VAL A 347 -4.98 21.63 7.14
CA VAL A 347 -5.89 20.71 6.47
C VAL A 347 -6.76 21.45 5.44
N ALA A 348 -7.29 22.62 5.77
CA ALA A 348 -8.06 23.46 4.83
C ALA A 348 -7.19 23.88 3.63
N ARG A 349 -5.93 24.28 3.86
CA ARG A 349 -4.97 24.59 2.79
C ARG A 349 -4.70 23.35 1.92
N LEU A 350 -4.58 22.15 2.52
CA LEU A 350 -4.40 20.90 1.78
C LEU A 350 -5.60 20.60 0.89
N ILE A 351 -6.83 20.80 1.37
CA ILE A 351 -8.05 20.63 0.58
C ILE A 351 -8.02 21.57 -0.64
N VAL A 352 -7.74 22.84 -0.44
CA VAL A 352 -7.65 23.83 -1.54
C VAL A 352 -6.54 23.43 -2.53
N TRP A 353 -5.35 23.10 -2.00
CA TRP A 353 -4.23 22.66 -2.83
C TRP A 353 -4.61 21.43 -3.68
N TRP A 354 -5.29 20.43 -3.08
CA TRP A 354 -5.70 19.22 -3.77
C TRP A 354 -6.63 19.51 -4.95
N PHE A 355 -7.67 20.33 -4.75
CA PHE A 355 -8.57 20.70 -5.85
C PHE A 355 -7.84 21.50 -6.94
N CYS A 356 -6.99 22.45 -6.58
CA CYS A 356 -6.19 23.22 -7.54
C CYS A 356 -5.25 22.29 -8.33
N HIS A 357 -4.58 21.34 -7.67
CA HIS A 357 -3.66 20.39 -8.29
C HIS A 357 -4.39 19.50 -9.29
N HIS A 358 -5.47 18.82 -8.86
CA HIS A 358 -6.23 17.90 -9.72
C HIS A 358 -6.94 18.61 -10.88
N THR A 359 -7.37 19.85 -10.70
CA THR A 359 -7.92 20.66 -11.80
C THR A 359 -6.84 21.00 -12.82
N ARG A 360 -5.64 21.38 -12.39
CA ARG A 360 -4.51 21.62 -13.31
C ARG A 360 -4.11 20.34 -14.05
N ASP A 361 -4.09 19.22 -13.36
CA ASP A 361 -3.80 17.91 -13.96
C ASP A 361 -4.84 17.54 -15.03
N LEU A 362 -6.12 17.70 -14.73
CA LEU A 362 -7.22 17.52 -15.70
C LEU A 362 -7.02 18.40 -16.95
N LEU A 363 -6.76 19.68 -16.76
CA LEU A 363 -6.53 20.60 -17.88
C LEU A 363 -5.29 20.23 -18.69
N GLY A 364 -4.22 19.75 -18.03
CA GLY A 364 -3.02 19.22 -18.67
C GLY A 364 -3.30 18.01 -19.55
N HIS A 365 -4.08 17.04 -19.04
CA HIS A 365 -4.48 15.85 -19.79
C HIS A 365 -5.43 16.17 -20.95
N LEU A 366 -6.35 17.11 -20.80
CA LEU A 366 -7.20 17.60 -21.89
C LEU A 366 -6.37 18.21 -23.03
N LYS A 367 -5.34 19.01 -22.72
CA LYS A 367 -4.42 19.55 -23.73
C LYS A 367 -3.63 18.45 -24.45
N LYS A 368 -3.11 17.44 -23.72
CA LYS A 368 -2.40 16.28 -24.31
C LYS A 368 -3.33 15.49 -25.24
N ARG A 369 -4.60 15.28 -24.85
CA ARG A 369 -5.61 14.61 -25.68
C ARG A 369 -5.83 15.33 -26.98
N LEU A 370 -5.95 16.65 -26.97
CA LEU A 370 -6.09 17.46 -28.18
C LEU A 370 -4.88 17.33 -29.13
N ARG A 371 -3.70 17.07 -28.58
CA ARG A 371 -2.44 16.85 -29.33
C ARG A 371 -2.21 15.38 -29.74
N ARG A 372 -3.18 14.48 -29.50
CA ARG A 372 -3.07 13.02 -29.74
C ARG A 372 -1.90 12.35 -29.05
N GLN A 373 -1.42 12.90 -27.94
CA GLN A 373 -0.41 12.28 -27.10
C GLN A 373 -1.04 11.27 -26.14
N GLU A 374 -0.24 10.35 -25.60
CA GLU A 374 -0.70 9.43 -24.54
C GLU A 374 -1.26 10.22 -23.36
N HIS A 375 -2.44 9.83 -22.90
CA HIS A 375 -3.17 10.56 -21.85
C HIS A 375 -3.97 9.63 -20.96
N ILE A 376 -4.16 10.03 -19.72
CA ILE A 376 -5.09 9.39 -18.78
C ILE A 376 -6.51 9.79 -19.18
N PRO A 377 -7.49 8.86 -19.19
CA PRO A 377 -8.87 9.19 -19.49
C PRO A 377 -9.40 10.31 -18.57
N PRO A 378 -9.90 11.42 -19.13
CA PRO A 378 -10.42 12.53 -18.32
C PRO A 378 -11.54 12.13 -17.36
N SER A 379 -12.30 11.08 -17.69
CA SER A 379 -13.36 10.53 -16.83
C SER A 379 -12.85 10.07 -15.46
N LEU A 380 -11.62 9.56 -15.39
CA LEU A 380 -10.99 9.18 -14.11
C LEU A 380 -10.74 10.42 -13.24
N LEU A 381 -10.17 11.47 -13.83
CA LEU A 381 -9.84 12.72 -13.15
C LEU A 381 -11.10 13.49 -12.71
N ILE A 382 -12.10 13.55 -13.58
CA ILE A 382 -13.41 14.14 -13.26
C ILE A 382 -14.08 13.34 -12.14
N GLY A 383 -14.04 12.01 -12.23
CA GLY A 383 -14.59 11.13 -11.20
C GLY A 383 -13.94 11.36 -9.83
N GLU A 384 -12.62 11.51 -9.79
CA GLU A 384 -11.85 11.78 -8.57
C GLU A 384 -12.23 13.14 -7.96
N LEU A 385 -12.27 14.21 -8.77
CA LEU A 385 -12.69 15.54 -8.34
C LEU A 385 -14.13 15.53 -7.80
N TRP A 386 -15.05 14.87 -8.51
CA TRP A 386 -16.44 14.73 -8.07
C TRP A 386 -16.55 13.96 -6.75
N GLY A 387 -15.80 12.87 -6.60
CA GLY A 387 -15.70 12.15 -5.33
C GLY A 387 -15.25 13.05 -4.19
N GLY A 388 -14.25 13.91 -4.44
CA GLY A 388 -13.77 14.90 -3.48
C GLY A 388 -14.88 15.88 -3.03
N VAL A 389 -15.66 16.42 -3.97
CA VAL A 389 -16.81 17.29 -3.65
C VAL A 389 -17.82 16.56 -2.77
N VAL A 390 -18.20 15.32 -3.16
CA VAL A 390 -19.18 14.52 -2.39
C VAL A 390 -18.65 14.19 -0.99
N GLY A 391 -17.34 13.96 -0.85
CA GLY A 391 -16.69 13.72 0.45
C GLY A 391 -16.85 14.90 1.40
N LEU A 392 -16.61 16.12 0.93
CA LEU A 392 -16.79 17.34 1.70
C LEU A 392 -18.26 17.62 2.07
N LEU A 393 -19.21 17.25 1.20
CA LEU A 393 -20.66 17.45 1.41
C LEU A 393 -21.27 16.41 2.38
N GLY A 394 -20.60 16.14 3.50
CA GLY A 394 -21.10 15.31 4.58
C GLY A 394 -20.89 13.82 4.41
N GLY A 395 -19.97 13.38 3.54
CA GLY A 395 -19.65 11.96 3.36
C GLY A 395 -19.25 11.27 4.65
N TYR A 396 -18.32 11.85 5.41
CA TYR A 396 -17.87 11.31 6.69
C TYR A 396 -19.01 11.25 7.74
N ALA A 397 -19.86 12.29 7.84
CA ALA A 397 -20.99 12.29 8.77
C ALA A 397 -22.01 11.19 8.47
N ARG A 398 -22.30 10.93 7.19
CA ARG A 398 -23.18 9.84 6.77
C ARG A 398 -22.58 8.49 7.15
N SER A 399 -21.30 8.29 6.87
CA SER A 399 -20.60 7.05 7.19
C SER A 399 -20.56 6.79 8.71
N ARG A 400 -20.33 7.80 9.54
CA ARG A 400 -20.43 7.66 11.00
C ARG A 400 -21.81 7.18 11.46
N ARG A 401 -22.88 7.78 10.94
CA ARG A 401 -24.24 7.33 11.29
C ARG A 401 -24.49 5.87 10.92
N ARG A 402 -23.98 5.46 9.74
CA ARG A 402 -24.07 4.06 9.35
C ARG A 402 -23.29 3.12 10.28
N VAL A 403 -22.10 3.52 10.70
CA VAL A 403 -21.34 2.75 11.70
C VAL A 403 -22.12 2.60 13.02
N ASP A 404 -22.76 3.67 13.49
CA ASP A 404 -23.59 3.64 14.69
C ASP A 404 -24.81 2.70 14.52
N GLU A 405 -25.38 2.63 13.31
CA GLU A 405 -26.45 1.68 12.98
C GLU A 405 -25.94 0.22 13.00
N ILE A 406 -24.79 -0.04 12.36
CA ILE A 406 -24.17 -1.37 12.34
C ILE A 406 -23.88 -1.85 13.77
N ARG A 407 -23.31 -0.99 14.63
CA ARG A 407 -23.02 -1.33 16.03
C ARG A 407 -24.27 -1.63 16.87
N ARG A 408 -25.41 -1.01 16.53
CA ARG A 408 -26.70 -1.31 17.20
C ARG A 408 -27.32 -2.62 16.73
N GLN A 409 -27.10 -3.01 15.47
CA GLN A 409 -27.63 -4.24 14.89
C GLN A 409 -26.80 -5.48 15.26
N VAL A 410 -25.50 -5.28 15.41
CA VAL A 410 -24.52 -6.33 15.71
C VAL A 410 -23.63 -5.85 16.85
N PRO A 411 -24.02 -6.09 18.11
CA PRO A 411 -23.29 -5.62 19.28
C PRO A 411 -21.89 -6.23 19.46
#